data_8de2d52308020c19a3c2b15a6054d521
#
_entry.id   8de2d52308020c19a3c2b15a6054d521
#
_cell.length_a   1.000
_cell.length_b   1.000
_cell.length_c   1.000
_cell.angle_alpha   90.00
_cell.angle_beta   90.00
_cell.angle_gamma   90.00
#
_symmetry.space_group_name_H-M   'P 1'
#
loop_
_entity.id
_entity.type
_entity.pdbx_description
1 polymer ?
#
loop_
_entity_poly.entity_id
_entity_poly.type
_entity_poly.pdbx_seq_one_letter_code
_entity_poly.pdbx_strand_id
1 'polypeptide(L)'
;MFISKLSIDGYRNCCEKSQISFNKGLNILVGENASGKSTIIDALRLILKDQEQSYITEDDFYKSFTQDVKNNNIRIDVTLENLNQEEKITFLSWCNANFDAELHLEVESNPSPRGYFKKVFGEANPKQVRLKKILLIL
;
A
#
# COMPACT_ATOMS: atom_id res chain seq x y z
N MET A 1 -1.23 -16.62 6.20
CA MET A 1 -0.40 -15.42 5.96
C MET A 1 -0.70 -14.29 6.94
N PHE A 2 0.14 -13.26 7.02
CA PHE A 2 -0.11 -12.02 7.76
C PHE A 2 0.72 -10.89 7.13
N ILE A 3 0.29 -9.64 7.36
CA ILE A 3 1.07 -8.46 6.95
C ILE A 3 2.23 -8.32 7.92
N SER A 4 3.48 -8.43 7.45
CA SER A 4 4.66 -8.26 8.29
C SER A 4 5.21 -6.84 8.23
N LYS A 5 5.04 -6.15 7.11
CA LYS A 5 5.65 -4.85 6.86
C LYS A 5 4.74 -3.97 6.00
N LEU A 6 4.67 -2.69 6.33
CA LEU A 6 4.06 -1.64 5.55
C LEU A 6 5.05 -0.49 5.40
N SER A 7 5.23 -0.01 4.19
CA SER A 7 6.00 1.20 3.90
C SER A 7 5.09 2.20 3.21
N ILE A 8 5.13 3.45 3.63
CA ILE A 8 4.30 4.54 3.10
C ILE A 8 5.22 5.71 2.78
N ASP A 9 5.08 6.28 1.59
CA ASP A 9 5.80 7.46 1.12
C ASP A 9 4.87 8.37 0.33
N GLY A 10 4.91 9.68 0.59
CA GLY A 10 4.14 10.69 -0.11
C GLY A 10 2.62 10.67 0.10
N TYR A 11 2.11 9.90 1.07
CA TYR A 11 0.69 9.75 1.35
C TYR A 11 0.26 10.53 2.59
N ARG A 12 -0.68 11.48 2.43
CA ARG A 12 -1.26 12.34 3.47
C ARG A 12 -0.20 13.04 4.32
N ASN A 13 0.00 12.59 5.58
CA ASN A 13 0.98 13.17 6.51
C ASN A 13 2.35 12.47 6.48
N CYS A 14 2.55 11.46 5.63
CA CYS A 14 3.83 10.77 5.45
C CYS A 14 4.63 11.45 4.33
N CYS A 15 5.58 12.31 4.72
CA CYS A 15 6.45 13.05 3.79
C CYS A 15 7.64 12.24 3.31
N GLU A 16 8.14 11.37 4.16
CA GLU A 16 9.27 10.49 3.89
C GLU A 16 8.87 9.03 4.08
N LYS A 17 9.64 8.13 3.49
CA LYS A 17 9.39 6.69 3.60
C LYS A 17 9.30 6.25 5.05
N SER A 18 8.08 6.13 5.55
CA SER A 18 7.75 5.61 6.88
C SER A 18 7.55 4.11 6.79
N GLN A 19 8.22 3.35 7.66
CA GLN A 19 8.16 1.89 7.68
C GLN A 19 7.61 1.40 9.02
N ILE A 20 6.64 0.49 8.95
CA ILE A 20 5.96 -0.09 10.10
C ILE A 20 6.08 -1.61 9.98
N SER A 21 6.50 -2.27 11.07
CA SER A 21 6.53 -3.73 11.18
C SER A 21 5.37 -4.21 12.05
N PHE A 22 4.75 -5.30 11.63
CA PHE A 22 3.66 -5.96 12.34
C PHE A 22 4.07 -7.36 12.77
N ASN A 23 3.53 -7.79 13.89
CA ASN A 23 3.69 -9.16 14.37
C ASN A 23 2.50 -10.01 13.93
N LYS A 24 2.69 -11.33 13.91
CA LYS A 24 1.58 -12.26 13.72
C LYS A 24 0.58 -12.13 14.86
N GLY A 25 -0.70 -11.99 14.51
CA GLY A 25 -1.79 -11.86 15.49
C GLY A 25 -2.23 -10.41 15.70
N LEU A 26 -2.59 -10.05 16.94
CA LEU A 26 -3.13 -8.74 17.27
C LEU A 26 -2.02 -7.67 17.30
N ASN A 27 -2.21 -6.62 16.53
CA ASN A 27 -1.39 -5.41 16.55
C ASN A 27 -2.24 -4.21 16.97
N ILE A 28 -1.79 -3.42 17.91
CA ILE A 28 -2.53 -2.27 18.45
C ILE A 28 -1.79 -0.99 18.10
N LEU A 29 -2.45 -0.09 17.38
CA LEU A 29 -1.94 1.24 17.07
C LEU A 29 -2.39 2.23 18.14
N VAL A 30 -1.44 2.77 18.90
CA VAL A 30 -1.67 3.75 19.97
C VAL A 30 -0.97 5.06 19.62
N GLY A 31 -1.59 6.18 19.94
CA GLY A 31 -1.02 7.50 19.71
C GLY A 31 -2.07 8.60 19.83
N GLU A 32 -1.63 9.83 19.88
CA GLU A 32 -2.50 11.02 19.92
C GLU A 32 -3.35 11.19 18.65
N ASN A 33 -4.33 12.07 18.72
CA ASN A 33 -5.09 12.44 17.53
C ASN A 33 -4.15 13.10 16.50
N ALA A 34 -4.41 12.83 15.23
CA ALA A 34 -3.55 13.24 14.10
C ALA A 34 -2.14 12.63 14.03
N SER A 35 -1.79 11.63 14.87
CA SER A 35 -0.49 10.93 14.81
C SER A 35 -0.31 9.99 13.61
N GLY A 36 -1.25 9.95 12.67
CA GLY A 36 -1.14 9.11 11.47
C GLY A 36 -1.74 7.71 11.58
N LYS A 37 -2.42 7.34 12.68
CA LYS A 37 -3.07 6.01 12.82
C LYS A 37 -4.06 5.72 11.69
N SER A 38 -4.90 6.69 11.36
CA SER A 38 -5.87 6.55 10.24
C SER A 38 -5.16 6.44 8.90
N THR A 39 -4.05 7.15 8.71
CA THR A 39 -3.22 7.07 7.49
C THR A 39 -2.70 5.65 7.27
N ILE A 40 -2.26 4.96 8.32
CA ILE A 40 -1.79 3.57 8.25
C ILE A 40 -2.92 2.64 7.79
N ILE A 41 -4.11 2.75 8.41
CA ILE A 41 -5.26 1.92 8.06
C ILE A 41 -5.75 2.22 6.63
N ASP A 42 -5.79 3.49 6.25
CA ASP A 42 -6.25 3.90 4.92
C ASP A 42 -5.24 3.52 3.83
N ALA A 43 -3.94 3.54 4.12
CA ALA A 43 -2.89 3.03 3.23
C ALA A 43 -3.06 1.52 2.98
N LEU A 44 -3.29 0.73 4.03
CA LEU A 44 -3.61 -0.70 3.89
C LEU A 44 -4.88 -0.93 3.07
N ARG A 45 -5.93 -0.15 3.32
CA ARG A 45 -7.16 -0.23 2.52
C ARG A 45 -6.91 0.13 1.06
N LEU A 46 -6.07 1.13 0.79
CA LEU A 46 -5.79 1.59 -0.56
C LEU A 46 -5.07 0.55 -1.39
N ILE A 47 -4.10 -0.19 -0.82
CA ILE A 47 -3.34 -1.21 -1.52
C ILE A 47 -4.08 -2.55 -1.60
N LEU A 48 -4.87 -2.92 -0.56
CA LEU A 48 -5.52 -4.24 -0.47
C LEU A 48 -6.93 -4.27 -1.09
N LYS A 49 -7.62 -3.12 -1.21
CA LYS A 49 -8.95 -3.05 -1.83
C LYS A 49 -8.89 -3.09 -3.35
N ASP A 50 -9.95 -3.64 -3.94
CA ASP A 50 -10.14 -3.66 -5.39
C ASP A 50 -10.09 -2.24 -5.99
N GLN A 51 -9.53 -2.14 -7.19
CA GLN A 51 -9.21 -0.86 -7.85
C GLN A 51 -10.45 0.00 -8.13
N GLU A 52 -11.62 -0.63 -8.28
CA GLU A 52 -12.86 0.07 -8.64
C GLU A 52 -13.47 0.90 -7.49
N GLN A 53 -13.02 0.70 -6.23
CA GLN A 53 -13.65 1.32 -5.04
C GLN A 53 -12.77 2.34 -4.29
N SER A 54 -11.58 2.64 -4.76
CA SER A 54 -10.70 3.59 -4.09
C SER A 54 -10.45 4.81 -4.97
N TYR A 55 -11.12 5.90 -4.65
CA TYR A 55 -10.85 7.20 -5.26
C TYR A 55 -9.70 7.84 -4.53
N ILE A 56 -8.70 8.29 -5.29
CA ILE A 56 -7.57 9.08 -4.81
C ILE A 56 -7.84 10.52 -5.21
N THR A 57 -7.69 11.41 -4.27
CA THR A 57 -7.88 12.85 -4.44
C THR A 57 -6.56 13.59 -4.31
N GLU A 58 -6.55 14.86 -4.66
CA GLU A 58 -5.38 15.72 -4.48
C GLU A 58 -4.97 15.84 -3.01
N ASP A 59 -5.91 15.69 -2.07
CA ASP A 59 -5.65 15.77 -0.64
C ASP A 59 -4.98 14.51 -0.06
N ASP A 60 -4.92 13.44 -0.82
CA ASP A 60 -4.20 12.22 -0.44
C ASP A 60 -2.69 12.32 -0.67
N PHE A 61 -2.23 13.29 -1.48
CA PHE A 61 -0.81 13.55 -1.65
C PHE A 61 -0.27 14.40 -0.49
N TYR A 62 0.95 14.08 -0.06
CA TYR A 62 1.62 14.86 0.98
C TYR A 62 1.78 16.33 0.54
N LYS A 63 1.41 17.24 1.43
CA LYS A 63 1.56 18.69 1.25
C LYS A 63 2.43 19.25 2.38
N SER A 64 3.58 19.84 2.05
CA SER A 64 4.42 20.51 3.04
C SER A 64 3.78 21.82 3.50
N PHE A 65 3.89 22.14 4.79
CA PHE A 65 3.44 23.43 5.34
C PHE A 65 4.31 24.61 4.91
N THR A 66 5.55 24.35 4.49
CA THR A 66 6.55 25.40 4.24
C THR A 66 6.90 25.63 2.77
N GLN A 67 6.55 24.69 1.90
CA GLN A 67 6.83 24.77 0.47
C GLN A 67 5.69 24.12 -0.30
N ASP A 68 5.35 24.68 -1.46
CA ASP A 68 4.42 24.07 -2.45
C ASP A 68 4.98 22.79 -3.11
N VAL A 69 5.92 22.13 -2.47
CA VAL A 69 6.47 20.86 -2.95
C VAL A 69 5.49 19.75 -2.60
N LYS A 70 4.58 19.50 -3.52
CA LYS A 70 3.83 18.23 -3.55
C LYS A 70 4.84 17.13 -3.80
N ASN A 71 4.90 16.13 -2.93
CA ASN A 71 5.50 14.86 -3.32
C ASN A 71 4.73 14.37 -4.56
N ASN A 72 5.45 14.22 -5.66
CA ASN A 72 4.83 13.97 -6.96
C ASN A 72 4.22 12.57 -7.07
N ASN A 73 4.50 11.67 -6.12
CA ASN A 73 4.03 10.29 -6.18
C ASN A 73 3.68 9.77 -4.78
N ILE A 74 2.63 8.95 -4.72
CA ILE A 74 2.35 8.12 -3.54
C ILE A 74 2.95 6.74 -3.81
N ARG A 75 3.68 6.20 -2.84
CA ARG A 75 4.15 4.83 -2.87
C ARG A 75 3.79 4.12 -1.58
N ILE A 76 3.16 2.96 -1.71
CA ILE A 76 2.80 2.09 -0.58
C ILE A 76 3.29 0.69 -0.91
N ASP A 77 4.12 0.12 -0.03
CA ASP A 77 4.63 -1.24 -0.15
C ASP A 77 4.12 -2.08 1.02
N VAL A 78 3.65 -3.29 0.75
CA VAL A 78 3.20 -4.26 1.77
C VAL A 78 3.89 -5.59 1.55
N THR A 79 4.44 -6.15 2.62
CA THR A 79 5.00 -7.50 2.64
C THR A 79 4.09 -8.44 3.42
N LEU A 80 3.76 -9.57 2.81
CA LEU A 80 2.97 -10.65 3.39
C LEU A 80 3.86 -11.86 3.64
N GLU A 81 3.94 -12.29 4.89
CA GLU A 81 4.75 -13.45 5.31
C GLU A 81 3.89 -14.64 5.74
N ASN A 82 4.55 -15.78 5.91
CA ASN A 82 3.95 -17.04 6.36
C ASN A 82 2.79 -17.51 5.48
N LEU A 83 3.01 -17.49 4.16
CA LEU A 83 2.07 -17.99 3.17
C LEU A 83 2.02 -19.54 3.23
N ASN A 84 0.82 -20.10 3.19
CA ASN A 84 0.63 -21.54 2.99
C ASN A 84 0.89 -21.91 1.51
N GLN A 85 0.82 -23.20 1.15
CA GLN A 85 1.13 -23.65 -0.21
C GLN A 85 0.15 -23.09 -1.25
N GLU A 86 -1.13 -23.03 -0.95
CA GLU A 86 -2.15 -22.48 -1.84
C GLU A 86 -1.98 -20.97 -2.04
N GLU A 87 -1.67 -20.26 -0.96
CA GLU A 87 -1.35 -18.84 -0.99
C GLU A 87 -0.10 -18.55 -1.82
N LYS A 88 0.96 -19.35 -1.66
CA LYS A 88 2.19 -19.23 -2.47
C LYS A 88 1.92 -19.40 -3.96
N ILE A 89 1.06 -20.35 -4.34
CA ILE A 89 0.66 -20.54 -5.74
C ILE A 89 -0.13 -19.33 -6.24
N THR A 90 -1.05 -18.82 -5.41
CA THR A 90 -1.88 -17.66 -5.76
C THR A 90 -1.04 -16.39 -5.95
N PHE A 91 -0.04 -16.18 -5.08
CA PHE A 91 0.83 -15.01 -5.09
C PHE A 91 2.17 -15.23 -5.79
N LEU A 92 2.35 -16.33 -6.54
CA LEU A 92 3.64 -16.72 -7.11
C LEU A 92 4.33 -15.61 -7.90
N SER A 93 3.56 -14.85 -8.68
CA SER A 93 4.10 -13.71 -9.46
C SER A 93 4.44 -12.46 -8.64
N TRP A 94 4.19 -12.50 -7.33
CA TRP A 94 4.42 -11.40 -6.40
C TRP A 94 5.38 -11.81 -5.27
N CYS A 95 5.78 -13.08 -5.25
CA CYS A 95 6.70 -13.58 -4.26
C CYS A 95 8.15 -13.20 -4.60
N ASN A 96 8.87 -12.80 -3.56
CA ASN A 96 10.32 -12.65 -3.59
C ASN A 96 11.03 -14.02 -3.50
N ALA A 97 12.37 -14.02 -3.45
CA ALA A 97 13.18 -15.23 -3.34
C ALA A 97 12.92 -16.05 -2.06
N ASN A 98 12.36 -15.45 -1.01
CA ASN A 98 12.01 -16.09 0.25
C ASN A 98 10.57 -16.63 0.28
N PHE A 99 9.84 -16.51 -0.83
CA PHE A 99 8.41 -16.83 -0.92
C PHE A 99 7.50 -15.96 -0.02
N ASP A 100 7.94 -14.75 0.29
CA ASP A 100 7.10 -13.72 0.87
C ASP A 100 6.47 -12.90 -0.26
N ALA A 101 5.20 -12.56 -0.16
CA ALA A 101 4.55 -11.77 -1.21
C ALA A 101 4.75 -10.27 -0.95
N GLU A 102 5.23 -9.57 -1.97
CA GLU A 102 5.44 -8.12 -1.94
C GLU A 102 4.51 -7.44 -2.93
N LEU A 103 3.69 -6.53 -2.41
CA LEU A 103 2.76 -5.72 -3.18
C LEU A 103 3.23 -4.26 -3.14
N HIS A 104 3.28 -3.66 -4.30
CA HIS A 104 3.63 -2.27 -4.50
C HIS A 104 2.46 -1.52 -5.12
N LEU A 105 2.13 -0.37 -4.54
CA LEU A 105 1.16 0.57 -5.09
C LEU A 105 1.89 1.88 -5.40
N GLU A 106 1.70 2.37 -6.61
CA GLU A 106 2.18 3.68 -7.05
C GLU A 106 1.04 4.51 -7.63
N VAL A 107 1.03 5.81 -7.27
CA VAL A 107 0.12 6.81 -7.82
C VAL A 107 0.94 8.03 -8.20
N GLU A 108 0.87 8.41 -9.48
CA GLU A 108 1.49 9.63 -9.98
C GLU A 108 0.58 10.84 -9.73
N SER A 109 1.17 11.99 -9.42
CA SER A 109 0.42 13.23 -9.14
C SER A 109 -0.23 13.87 -10.37
N ASN A 110 0.05 13.36 -11.57
CA ASN A 110 -0.54 13.87 -12.79
C ASN A 110 -1.94 13.26 -13.00
N PRO A 111 -3.03 14.01 -12.77
CA PRO A 111 -4.36 13.47 -12.99
C PRO A 111 -4.61 13.27 -14.47
N SER A 112 -5.19 12.13 -14.82
CA SER A 112 -5.83 11.95 -16.11
C SER A 112 -7.21 12.63 -16.11
N PRO A 113 -7.89 12.75 -17.28
CA PRO A 113 -9.28 13.22 -17.33
C PRO A 113 -10.26 12.40 -16.48
N ARG A 114 -9.86 11.20 -16.03
CA ARG A 114 -10.65 10.29 -15.18
C ARG A 114 -10.17 10.25 -13.72
N GLY A 115 -9.25 11.12 -13.32
CA GLY A 115 -8.67 11.18 -11.98
C GLY A 115 -7.29 10.54 -11.89
N TYR A 116 -6.86 10.24 -10.66
CA TYR A 116 -5.57 9.62 -10.38
C TYR A 116 -5.64 8.11 -10.58
N PHE A 117 -4.66 7.55 -11.29
CA PHE A 117 -4.54 6.12 -11.49
C PHE A 117 -3.60 5.49 -10.48
N LYS A 118 -4.07 4.48 -9.76
CA LYS A 118 -3.20 3.63 -8.98
C LYS A 118 -2.71 2.45 -9.82
N LYS A 119 -1.42 2.17 -9.75
CA LYS A 119 -0.78 0.98 -10.29
C LYS A 119 -0.45 0.06 -9.12
N VAL A 120 -0.92 -1.19 -9.15
CA VAL A 120 -0.54 -2.21 -8.17
C VAL A 120 0.20 -3.32 -8.89
N PHE A 121 1.38 -3.67 -8.39
CA PHE A 121 2.24 -4.68 -8.98
C PHE A 121 3.02 -5.44 -7.91
N GLY A 122 3.56 -6.60 -8.26
CA GLY A 122 4.45 -7.37 -7.41
C GLY A 122 5.90 -7.28 -7.87
N GLU A 123 6.85 -7.66 -7.03
CA GLU A 123 8.28 -7.56 -7.34
C GLU A 123 8.68 -8.38 -8.56
N ALA A 124 8.17 -9.59 -8.71
CA ALA A 124 8.49 -10.49 -9.83
C ALA A 124 7.82 -10.13 -11.16
N ASN A 125 6.77 -9.30 -11.15
CA ASN A 125 6.04 -8.92 -12.35
C ASN A 125 5.50 -7.48 -12.28
N PRO A 126 6.20 -6.51 -12.88
CA PRO A 126 5.80 -5.09 -12.86
C PRO A 126 4.54 -4.81 -13.72
N LYS A 127 3.92 -5.82 -14.34
CA LYS A 127 2.67 -5.65 -15.07
C LYS A 127 1.52 -5.56 -14.07
N GLN A 128 0.69 -4.55 -14.25
CA GLN A 128 -0.51 -4.30 -13.45
C GLN A 128 -1.37 -5.56 -13.29
N VAL A 129 -1.57 -6.02 -12.05
CA VAL A 129 -2.37 -7.20 -11.74
C VAL A 129 -3.68 -6.77 -11.11
N ARG A 130 -4.79 -7.35 -11.57
CA ARG A 130 -6.11 -7.13 -10.97
C ARG A 130 -6.23 -7.94 -9.68
N LEU A 131 -6.38 -7.26 -8.56
CA LEU A 131 -6.43 -7.82 -7.20
C LEU A 131 -7.72 -8.59 -6.85
N LYS A 132 -8.57 -8.96 -7.80
CA LYS A 132 -9.87 -9.62 -7.55
C LYS A 132 -9.83 -10.85 -6.62
N LYS A 133 -8.66 -11.42 -6.35
CA LYS A 133 -8.53 -12.65 -5.54
C LYS A 133 -8.02 -12.45 -4.10
N ILE A 134 -7.49 -11.28 -3.73
CA ILE A 134 -6.88 -11.08 -2.39
C ILE A 134 -7.95 -10.93 -1.31
N LEU A 135 -9.10 -10.35 -1.63
CA LEU A 135 -10.17 -10.06 -0.67
C LEU A 135 -10.90 -11.30 -0.12
N LEU A 136 -10.72 -12.46 -0.72
CA LEU A 136 -11.37 -13.73 -0.29
C LEU A 136 -10.56 -14.50 0.77
N ILE A 137 -9.36 -14.04 1.13
CA ILE A 137 -8.42 -14.77 2.00
C ILE A 137 -8.13 -13.98 3.31
N LEU A 138 -8.49 -12.69 3.38
CA LEU A 138 -8.42 -11.86 4.58
C LEU A 138 -9.76 -11.79 5.29
#